data_d88cf3a559a42727d390518649dd3098
#
_entry.id   d88cf3a559a42727d390518649dd3098
#
_cell.length_a   1.000
_cell.length_b   1.000
_cell.length_c   1.000
_cell.angle_alpha   90.00
_cell.angle_beta   90.00
_cell.angle_gamma   90.00
#
_symmetry.space_group_name_H-M   'P 1'
#
loop_
_entity.id
_entity.type
_entity.pdbx_description
1 polymer ?
#
loop_
_entity_poly.entity_id
_entity_poly.type
_entity_poly.pdbx_seq_one_letter_code
_entity_poly.pdbx_strand_id
1 'polypeptide(L)'
;MQRLVLVAAVAAMLSACAVTPAVTTISPAPSDLQKPGWQAVVSAEDQDRLAHLPGIWRSALEAVPRRYRRLVTREGDLLVAGAARERPATPPGSYRCRLVRLGAGAGGEPPVQSFPDFFCYVRAEHDNLLSFTKQTGTDLPGGWIYDDTDRRLVLAGAKQRAVGDNSLGYGAEPDRDLVGVIERIGPFRWRLVLPWRGERPGLDIYELTPVPLEQQAAEPPASPDSP
;
A
#
# COMPACT_ATOMS: atom_id res chain seq x y z
N MET A 1 43.79 82.81 7.05
CA MET A 1 42.88 82.08 6.18
C MET A 1 42.99 80.58 6.48
N GLN A 2 42.15 80.11 7.37
CA GLN A 2 42.24 78.77 7.95
C GLN A 2 41.05 77.99 7.44
N ARG A 3 41.27 76.96 6.58
CA ARG A 3 40.23 76.09 6.04
C ARG A 3 39.98 74.92 7.02
N LEU A 4 38.84 74.96 7.65
CA LEU A 4 38.30 73.83 8.41
C LEU A 4 37.89 72.70 7.48
N VAL A 5 38.47 71.51 7.64
CA VAL A 5 38.01 70.27 6.96
C VAL A 5 37.13 69.51 7.94
N LEU A 6 35.85 69.45 7.63
CA LEU A 6 34.92 68.59 8.35
C LEU A 6 35.04 67.15 7.85
N VAL A 7 35.44 66.21 8.69
CA VAL A 7 35.38 64.77 8.42
C VAL A 7 34.04 64.26 8.96
N ALA A 8 33.15 63.87 8.05
CA ALA A 8 31.91 63.23 8.42
C ALA A 8 32.17 61.70 8.57
N ALA A 9 32.05 61.20 9.79
CA ALA A 9 32.09 59.78 10.07
C ALA A 9 30.71 59.16 9.79
N VAL A 10 30.62 58.30 8.74
CA VAL A 10 29.41 57.49 8.47
C VAL A 10 29.51 56.23 9.31
N ALA A 11 28.69 56.14 10.35
CA ALA A 11 28.51 54.88 11.12
C ALA A 11 27.53 53.97 10.37
N ALA A 12 28.06 52.90 9.77
CA ALA A 12 27.23 51.83 9.20
C ALA A 12 26.67 50.94 10.31
N MET A 13 25.37 51.03 10.55
CA MET A 13 24.67 50.11 11.45
C MET A 13 24.44 48.78 10.68
N LEU A 14 25.21 47.76 11.05
CA LEU A 14 24.94 46.38 10.65
C LEU A 14 23.80 45.84 11.50
N SER A 15 22.57 45.84 10.96
CA SER A 15 21.45 45.13 11.56
C SER A 15 21.64 43.65 11.30
N ALA A 16 22.13 42.92 12.28
CA ALA A 16 22.13 41.45 12.24
C ALA A 16 20.70 40.95 12.47
N CYS A 17 20.06 40.52 11.39
CA CYS A 17 18.82 39.73 11.50
C CYS A 17 19.16 38.39 12.14
N ALA A 18 18.92 38.27 13.46
CA ALA A 18 18.94 36.97 14.13
C ALA A 18 17.74 36.17 13.64
N VAL A 19 18.00 35.24 12.70
CA VAL A 19 17.02 34.23 12.32
C VAL A 19 16.95 33.21 13.46
N THR A 20 15.99 33.37 14.36
CA THR A 20 15.64 32.34 15.33
C THR A 20 15.02 31.18 14.57
N PRO A 21 15.57 29.95 14.62
CA PRO A 21 14.90 28.81 14.03
C PRO A 21 13.56 28.63 14.76
N ALA A 22 12.47 28.72 14.01
CA ALA A 22 11.17 28.35 14.53
C ALA A 22 11.20 26.86 14.86
N VAL A 23 11.31 26.55 16.16
CA VAL A 23 11.10 25.16 16.62
C VAL A 23 9.60 24.90 16.38
N THR A 24 9.30 24.17 15.32
CA THR A 24 7.97 23.65 15.08
C THR A 24 7.68 22.67 16.21
N THR A 25 6.99 23.12 17.24
CA THR A 25 6.47 22.26 18.30
C THR A 25 5.34 21.47 17.64
N ILE A 26 5.60 20.20 17.30
CA ILE A 26 4.55 19.28 16.90
C ILE A 26 3.67 19.12 18.14
N SER A 27 2.49 19.75 18.12
CA SER A 27 1.48 19.49 19.14
C SER A 27 1.20 17.99 19.11
N PRO A 28 1.27 17.26 20.25
CA PRO A 28 0.87 15.87 20.25
C PRO A 28 -0.56 15.82 19.73
N ALA A 29 -0.80 15.01 18.70
CA ALA A 29 -2.16 14.77 18.23
C ALA A 29 -3.00 14.33 19.43
N PRO A 30 -4.26 14.83 19.56
CA PRO A 30 -5.13 14.38 20.63
C PRO A 30 -5.19 12.87 20.62
N SER A 31 -4.92 12.25 21.76
CA SER A 31 -4.87 10.79 21.95
C SER A 31 -6.19 10.07 21.63
N ASP A 32 -7.22 10.81 21.31
CA ASP A 32 -8.59 10.32 21.11
C ASP A 32 -9.00 10.14 19.64
N LEU A 33 -8.14 10.46 18.69
CA LEU A 33 -8.35 10.09 17.28
C LEU A 33 -7.86 8.64 17.08
N GLN A 34 -8.50 7.72 17.76
CA GLN A 34 -8.31 6.31 17.50
C GLN A 34 -8.82 6.05 16.08
N LYS A 35 -7.89 5.74 15.17
CA LYS A 35 -8.18 5.33 13.81
C LYS A 35 -9.30 4.28 13.86
N PRO A 36 -10.42 4.46 13.14
CA PRO A 36 -11.47 3.46 13.13
C PRO A 36 -10.87 2.12 12.70
N GLY A 37 -11.22 1.04 13.39
CA GLY A 37 -10.87 -0.29 12.96
C GLY A 37 -11.45 -0.57 11.56
N TRP A 38 -10.85 -1.44 10.79
CA TRP A 38 -11.34 -1.80 9.46
C TRP A 38 -12.81 -2.25 9.46
N GLN A 39 -13.28 -2.84 10.56
CA GLN A 39 -14.66 -3.29 10.73
C GLN A 39 -15.68 -2.13 10.67
N ALA A 40 -15.28 -0.93 11.03
CA ALA A 40 -16.15 0.24 10.94
C ALA A 40 -16.26 0.80 9.51
N VAL A 41 -15.35 0.38 8.62
CA VAL A 41 -15.26 0.87 7.23
C VAL A 41 -15.86 -0.13 6.27
N VAL A 42 -15.59 -1.42 6.48
CA VAL A 42 -15.92 -2.51 5.56
C VAL A 42 -17.33 -3.03 5.80
N SER A 43 -18.08 -3.30 4.73
CA SER A 43 -19.44 -3.86 4.80
C SER A 43 -19.47 -5.20 5.53
N ALA A 44 -20.61 -5.56 6.13
CA ALA A 44 -20.79 -6.84 6.80
C ALA A 44 -20.53 -8.03 5.87
N GLU A 45 -20.91 -7.93 4.58
CA GLU A 45 -20.65 -8.96 3.58
C GLU A 45 -19.16 -9.19 3.33
N ASP A 46 -18.38 -8.11 3.21
CA ASP A 46 -16.93 -8.20 3.02
C ASP A 46 -16.20 -8.62 4.29
N GLN A 47 -16.72 -8.26 5.49
CA GLN A 47 -16.22 -8.79 6.76
C GLN A 47 -16.39 -10.31 6.83
N ASP A 48 -17.57 -10.80 6.46
CA ASP A 48 -17.87 -12.23 6.41
C ASP A 48 -16.97 -12.95 5.40
N ARG A 49 -16.76 -12.34 4.23
CA ARG A 49 -15.83 -12.86 3.20
C ARG A 49 -14.41 -13.00 3.73
N LEU A 50 -13.89 -12.02 4.49
CA LEU A 50 -12.58 -12.11 5.14
C LEU A 50 -12.54 -13.16 6.27
N ALA A 51 -13.63 -13.34 7.01
CA ALA A 51 -13.73 -14.40 8.02
C ALA A 51 -13.68 -15.79 7.38
N HIS A 52 -14.25 -15.95 6.18
CA HIS A 52 -14.27 -17.20 5.42
C HIS A 52 -13.03 -17.40 4.52
N LEU A 53 -12.07 -16.46 4.50
CA LEU A 53 -10.89 -16.54 3.64
C LEU A 53 -10.13 -17.88 3.72
N PRO A 54 -9.91 -18.52 4.90
CA PRO A 54 -9.28 -19.83 4.95
C PRO A 54 -10.06 -20.94 4.21
N GLY A 55 -11.39 -20.87 4.25
CA GLY A 55 -12.28 -21.77 3.51
C GLY A 55 -12.21 -21.53 2.00
N ILE A 56 -12.29 -20.27 1.57
CA ILE A 56 -12.15 -19.85 0.17
C ILE A 56 -10.82 -20.35 -0.40
N TRP A 57 -9.73 -20.15 0.35
CA TRP A 57 -8.39 -20.60 -0.05
C TRP A 57 -8.32 -22.12 -0.27
N ARG A 58 -8.84 -22.87 0.70
CA ARG A 58 -8.90 -24.33 0.61
C ARG A 58 -9.66 -24.77 -0.62
N SER A 59 -10.87 -24.25 -0.82
CA SER A 59 -11.72 -24.58 -1.95
C SER A 59 -11.06 -24.22 -3.29
N ALA A 60 -10.38 -23.08 -3.37
CA ALA A 60 -9.67 -22.67 -4.56
C ALA A 60 -8.50 -23.63 -4.88
N LEU A 61 -7.74 -24.10 -3.87
CA LEU A 61 -6.66 -25.08 -4.05
C LEU A 61 -7.17 -26.46 -4.43
N GLU A 62 -8.26 -26.92 -3.81
CA GLU A 62 -8.92 -28.21 -4.10
C GLU A 62 -9.44 -28.26 -5.53
N ALA A 63 -9.95 -27.14 -6.04
CA ALA A 63 -10.43 -27.02 -7.41
C ALA A 63 -9.31 -27.10 -8.47
N VAL A 64 -8.02 -27.01 -8.07
CA VAL A 64 -6.89 -27.09 -9.01
C VAL A 64 -6.70 -28.51 -9.52
N PRO A 65 -6.89 -28.79 -10.84
CA PRO A 65 -6.65 -30.11 -11.42
C PRO A 65 -5.20 -30.58 -11.23
N ARG A 66 -4.99 -31.88 -11.18
CA ARG A 66 -3.66 -32.49 -10.94
C ARG A 66 -2.56 -31.96 -11.88
N ARG A 67 -2.90 -31.71 -13.15
CA ARG A 67 -1.95 -31.18 -14.15
C ARG A 67 -1.36 -29.81 -13.80
N TYR A 68 -2.07 -29.01 -12.97
CA TYR A 68 -1.62 -27.66 -12.53
C TYR A 68 -0.97 -27.65 -11.15
N ARG A 69 -0.98 -28.76 -10.40
CA ARG A 69 -0.42 -28.79 -9.04
C ARG A 69 1.06 -28.41 -8.95
N ARG A 70 1.83 -28.71 -10.01
CA ARG A 70 3.25 -28.29 -10.08
C ARG A 70 3.40 -26.76 -10.11
N LEU A 71 2.44 -26.03 -10.70
CA LEU A 71 2.44 -24.57 -10.68
C LEU A 71 2.21 -24.07 -9.26
N VAL A 72 1.22 -24.63 -8.54
CA VAL A 72 0.97 -24.29 -7.13
C VAL A 72 2.21 -24.52 -6.28
N THR A 73 2.86 -25.70 -6.41
CA THR A 73 4.06 -26.02 -5.63
C THR A 73 5.21 -25.05 -5.92
N ARG A 74 5.34 -24.59 -7.17
CA ARG A 74 6.39 -23.65 -7.59
C ARG A 74 6.25 -22.29 -6.93
N GLU A 75 5.04 -21.85 -6.62
CA GLU A 75 4.78 -20.57 -5.94
C GLU A 75 5.17 -20.61 -4.46
N GLY A 76 5.38 -21.79 -3.87
CA GLY A 76 5.85 -21.95 -2.49
C GLY A 76 4.96 -21.22 -1.47
N ASP A 77 5.58 -20.50 -0.53
CA ASP A 77 4.89 -19.79 0.56
C ASP A 77 3.81 -18.79 0.06
N LEU A 78 3.92 -18.33 -1.18
CA LEU A 78 2.93 -17.42 -1.76
C LEU A 78 1.53 -18.04 -1.78
N LEU A 79 1.42 -19.34 -2.09
CA LEU A 79 0.15 -20.08 -2.16
C LEU A 79 -0.11 -21.00 -0.95
N VAL A 80 0.72 -20.96 0.09
CA VAL A 80 0.48 -21.70 1.34
C VAL A 80 -0.36 -20.83 2.29
N ALA A 81 -1.61 -21.22 2.55
CA ALA A 81 -2.55 -20.44 3.37
C ALA A 81 -1.99 -20.09 4.77
N GLY A 82 -1.26 -21.00 5.42
CA GLY A 82 -0.67 -20.81 6.74
C GLY A 82 0.73 -20.15 6.76
N ALA A 83 1.20 -19.57 5.66
CA ALA A 83 2.56 -19.00 5.58
C ALA A 83 2.72 -17.64 6.29
N ALA A 84 1.63 -17.04 6.77
CA ALA A 84 1.65 -15.75 7.46
C ALA A 84 2.56 -15.77 8.68
N ARG A 85 3.43 -14.76 8.78
CA ARG A 85 4.40 -14.57 9.88
C ARG A 85 4.01 -13.36 10.71
N GLU A 86 4.49 -13.32 11.94
CA GLU A 86 4.36 -12.16 12.82
C GLU A 86 4.98 -10.90 12.19
N ARG A 87 4.52 -9.73 12.65
CA ARG A 87 4.94 -8.40 12.17
C ARG A 87 4.62 -8.21 10.69
N PRO A 88 3.33 -8.14 10.33
CA PRO A 88 2.87 -8.03 8.95
C PRO A 88 3.14 -6.65 8.33
N ALA A 89 3.53 -5.65 9.13
CA ALA A 89 3.74 -4.28 8.67
C ALA A 89 4.62 -4.22 7.41
N THR A 90 4.10 -3.57 6.39
CA THR A 90 4.79 -3.31 5.12
C THR A 90 5.47 -1.95 5.21
N PRO A 91 6.82 -1.85 5.12
CA PRO A 91 7.49 -0.56 5.07
C PRO A 91 6.98 0.30 3.91
N PRO A 92 6.83 1.62 4.10
CA PRO A 92 6.57 2.52 2.98
C PRO A 92 7.68 2.46 1.93
N GLY A 93 7.31 2.53 0.66
CA GLY A 93 8.24 2.50 -0.46
C GLY A 93 7.70 1.80 -1.71
N SER A 94 8.57 1.68 -2.71
CA SER A 94 8.29 1.00 -3.95
C SER A 94 8.49 -0.50 -3.82
N TYR A 95 7.60 -1.26 -4.43
CA TYR A 95 7.65 -2.71 -4.48
C TYR A 95 7.62 -3.21 -5.92
N ARG A 96 8.39 -4.25 -6.19
CA ARG A 96 8.16 -5.12 -7.34
C ARG A 96 7.06 -6.08 -6.94
N CYS A 97 5.98 -6.08 -7.71
CA CYS A 97 4.80 -6.88 -7.44
C CYS A 97 4.54 -7.84 -8.60
N ARG A 98 3.94 -8.98 -8.26
CA ARG A 98 3.51 -9.98 -9.22
C ARG A 98 2.14 -10.52 -8.78
N LEU A 99 1.23 -10.65 -9.73
CA LEU A 99 -0.08 -11.27 -9.46
C LEU A 99 -0.03 -12.76 -9.78
N VAL A 100 -0.50 -13.56 -8.85
CA VAL A 100 -0.87 -14.96 -9.06
C VAL A 100 -2.36 -15.12 -8.80
N ARG A 101 -3.11 -15.51 -9.82
CA ARG A 101 -4.53 -15.80 -9.72
C ARG A 101 -4.72 -17.27 -9.41
N LEU A 102 -5.51 -17.57 -8.38
CA LEU A 102 -5.86 -18.93 -7.97
C LEU A 102 -7.38 -19.09 -7.98
N GLY A 103 -7.90 -19.99 -8.78
CA GLY A 103 -9.32 -20.27 -8.93
C GLY A 103 -9.70 -20.49 -10.38
N ALA A 104 -10.86 -21.11 -10.61
CA ALA A 104 -11.37 -21.34 -11.95
C ALA A 104 -12.01 -20.06 -12.49
N GLY A 105 -11.29 -19.36 -13.37
CA GLY A 105 -11.79 -18.20 -14.09
C GLY A 105 -13.00 -18.48 -14.98
N ALA A 106 -13.64 -17.43 -15.47
CA ALA A 106 -14.68 -17.55 -16.51
C ALA A 106 -14.01 -17.92 -17.85
N GLY A 107 -14.69 -18.70 -18.68
CA GLY A 107 -14.24 -18.91 -20.07
C GLY A 107 -13.09 -19.91 -20.28
N GLY A 108 -12.80 -20.79 -19.31
CA GLY A 108 -11.75 -21.83 -19.48
C GLY A 108 -10.34 -21.35 -19.16
N GLU A 109 -10.20 -20.24 -18.47
CA GLU A 109 -8.90 -19.77 -17.98
C GLU A 109 -8.23 -20.82 -17.07
N PRO A 110 -6.88 -20.91 -17.09
CA PRO A 110 -6.16 -21.79 -16.19
C PRO A 110 -6.49 -21.48 -14.71
N PRO A 111 -6.67 -22.50 -13.86
CA PRO A 111 -7.00 -22.32 -12.45
C PRO A 111 -5.84 -21.78 -11.61
N VAL A 112 -4.64 -21.73 -12.16
CA VAL A 112 -3.46 -21.06 -11.59
C VAL A 112 -2.78 -20.31 -12.72
N GLN A 113 -2.67 -18.99 -12.54
CA GLN A 113 -2.13 -18.10 -13.56
C GLN A 113 -1.20 -17.08 -12.91
N SER A 114 0.03 -17.00 -13.39
CA SER A 114 1.00 -15.99 -12.96
C SER A 114 1.15 -14.93 -14.05
N PHE A 115 1.15 -13.67 -13.64
CA PHE A 115 1.25 -12.52 -14.54
C PHE A 115 2.65 -11.89 -14.46
N PRO A 116 3.06 -11.13 -15.49
CA PRO A 116 4.32 -10.39 -15.45
C PRO A 116 4.41 -9.44 -14.27
N ASP A 117 5.65 -9.12 -13.88
CA ASP A 117 5.94 -8.17 -12.81
C ASP A 117 5.45 -6.75 -13.15
N PHE A 118 5.06 -6.04 -12.13
CA PHE A 118 4.66 -4.63 -12.19
C PHE A 118 5.10 -3.91 -10.90
N PHE A 119 4.84 -2.61 -10.81
CA PHE A 119 5.17 -1.83 -9.62
C PHE A 119 3.93 -1.54 -8.77
N CYS A 120 4.13 -1.65 -7.46
CA CYS A 120 3.20 -1.21 -6.42
C CYS A 120 3.91 -0.21 -5.51
N TYR A 121 3.12 0.56 -4.80
CA TYR A 121 3.61 1.50 -3.82
C TYR A 121 2.85 1.38 -2.51
N VAL A 122 3.57 1.40 -1.40
CA VAL A 122 3.02 1.58 -0.05
C VAL A 122 3.45 2.95 0.41
N ARG A 123 2.49 3.82 0.74
CA ARG A 123 2.75 5.19 1.17
C ARG A 123 2.35 5.38 2.62
N ALA A 124 3.17 6.10 3.37
CA ALA A 124 2.77 6.66 4.64
C ALA A 124 1.94 7.92 4.36
N GLU A 125 0.71 7.91 4.81
CA GLU A 125 -0.23 9.01 4.68
C GLU A 125 -0.38 9.75 6.02
N HIS A 126 -1.28 10.73 6.07
CA HIS A 126 -1.59 11.42 7.32
C HIS A 126 -2.16 10.44 8.36
N ASP A 127 -2.04 10.76 9.62
CA ASP A 127 -2.59 9.99 10.76
C ASP A 127 -2.05 8.54 10.90
N ASN A 128 -0.79 8.31 10.50
CA ASN A 128 -0.17 6.99 10.52
C ASN A 128 -0.92 5.92 9.69
N LEU A 129 -1.73 6.35 8.74
CA LEU A 129 -2.34 5.47 7.76
C LEU A 129 -1.29 5.07 6.71
N LEU A 130 -1.37 3.82 6.29
CA LEU A 130 -0.68 3.35 5.10
C LEU A 130 -1.68 3.20 3.97
N SER A 131 -1.28 3.54 2.76
CA SER A 131 -2.03 3.23 1.55
C SER A 131 -1.24 2.25 0.69
N PHE A 132 -1.96 1.44 -0.07
CA PHE A 132 -1.41 0.58 -1.10
C PHE A 132 -2.00 0.97 -2.45
N THR A 133 -1.15 1.04 -3.48
CA THR A 133 -1.59 1.28 -4.86
C THR A 133 -0.77 0.45 -5.84
N LYS A 134 -1.43 -0.21 -6.78
CA LYS A 134 -0.78 -0.76 -7.97
C LYS A 134 -0.61 0.36 -8.98
N GLN A 135 0.61 0.53 -9.50
CA GLN A 135 0.97 1.71 -10.30
C GLN A 135 1.02 1.48 -11.80
N THR A 136 1.03 0.23 -12.26
CA THR A 136 1.17 -0.09 -13.69
C THR A 136 0.27 -1.24 -14.10
N GLY A 137 -0.09 -1.29 -15.37
CA GLY A 137 -0.91 -2.35 -15.95
C GLY A 137 -2.42 -2.13 -15.77
N THR A 138 -3.16 -3.21 -15.80
CA THR A 138 -4.62 -3.27 -15.63
C THR A 138 -4.97 -3.82 -14.24
N ASP A 139 -6.28 -3.83 -13.88
CA ASP A 139 -6.74 -4.28 -12.56
C ASP A 139 -5.94 -3.62 -11.45
N LEU A 140 -6.19 -2.34 -11.21
CA LEU A 140 -5.40 -1.47 -10.34
C LEU A 140 -6.01 -1.41 -8.93
N PRO A 141 -5.75 -2.38 -8.04
CA PRO A 141 -6.20 -2.27 -6.66
C PRO A 141 -5.48 -1.12 -5.96
N GLY A 142 -6.24 -0.39 -5.15
CA GLY A 142 -5.71 0.63 -4.26
C GLY A 142 -6.59 0.74 -3.02
N GLY A 143 -6.04 1.20 -1.91
CA GLY A 143 -6.83 1.34 -0.69
C GLY A 143 -5.98 1.64 0.53
N TRP A 144 -6.67 1.75 1.66
CA TRP A 144 -6.10 2.01 2.96
C TRP A 144 -5.78 0.71 3.69
N ILE A 145 -4.65 0.70 4.39
CA ILE A 145 -4.19 -0.45 5.17
C ILE A 145 -4.52 -0.21 6.63
N TYR A 146 -5.21 -1.16 7.23
CA TYR A 146 -5.66 -1.14 8.62
C TYR A 146 -4.98 -2.25 9.43
N ASP A 147 -4.74 -1.98 10.70
CA ASP A 147 -4.30 -3.01 11.64
C ASP A 147 -5.41 -4.05 11.87
N ASP A 148 -5.02 -5.31 12.06
CA ASP A 148 -5.94 -6.39 12.39
C ASP A 148 -5.35 -7.33 13.45
N THR A 149 -4.35 -8.15 13.10
CA THR A 149 -3.70 -9.07 14.02
C THR A 149 -2.18 -8.94 13.97
N ASP A 150 -1.49 -9.69 14.82
CA ASP A 150 -0.03 -9.79 14.81
C ASP A 150 0.55 -10.41 13.52
N ARG A 151 -0.29 -11.01 12.66
CA ARG A 151 0.10 -11.74 11.44
C ARG A 151 -0.49 -11.17 10.17
N ARG A 152 -1.50 -10.31 10.23
CA ARG A 152 -2.12 -9.73 9.05
C ARG A 152 -2.61 -8.30 9.28
N LEU A 153 -2.64 -7.54 8.20
CA LEU A 153 -3.31 -6.25 8.06
C LEU A 153 -4.49 -6.43 7.10
N VAL A 154 -5.45 -5.50 7.13
CA VAL A 154 -6.58 -5.47 6.19
C VAL A 154 -6.42 -4.30 5.24
N LEU A 155 -6.53 -4.58 3.94
CA LEU A 155 -6.69 -3.57 2.89
C LEU A 155 -8.18 -3.39 2.61
N ALA A 156 -8.67 -2.16 2.72
CA ALA A 156 -9.99 -1.76 2.28
C ALA A 156 -9.89 -0.61 1.27
N GLY A 157 -10.46 -0.76 0.10
CA GLY A 157 -10.33 0.23 -0.97
C GLY A 157 -11.16 -0.11 -2.19
N ALA A 158 -10.70 0.31 -3.36
CA ALA A 158 -11.40 0.11 -4.62
C ALA A 158 -10.45 -0.12 -5.79
N LYS A 159 -10.97 -0.67 -6.88
CA LYS A 159 -10.25 -0.70 -8.16
C LYS A 159 -10.18 0.72 -8.73
N GLN A 160 -8.98 1.21 -9.00
CA GLN A 160 -8.74 2.48 -9.68
C GLN A 160 -9.22 2.39 -11.14
N ARG A 161 -9.63 3.51 -11.72
CA ARG A 161 -10.06 3.59 -13.13
C ARG A 161 -8.88 3.64 -14.09
N ALA A 162 -7.80 4.29 -13.66
CA ALA A 162 -6.57 4.45 -14.44
C ALA A 162 -5.36 4.54 -13.51
N VAL A 163 -4.17 4.38 -14.07
CA VAL A 163 -2.91 4.66 -13.39
C VAL A 163 -2.85 6.12 -12.98
N GLY A 164 -2.50 6.39 -11.73
CA GLY A 164 -2.44 7.76 -11.20
C GLY A 164 -3.79 8.34 -10.80
N ASP A 165 -4.88 7.58 -10.96
CA ASP A 165 -6.17 7.97 -10.40
C ASP A 165 -6.10 7.92 -8.86
N ASN A 166 -6.69 8.91 -8.20
CA ASN A 166 -6.82 8.87 -6.76
C ASN A 166 -7.64 7.64 -6.40
N SER A 167 -7.07 6.78 -5.57
CA SER A 167 -7.76 5.60 -5.07
C SER A 167 -9.05 6.06 -4.39
N LEU A 168 -10.18 5.69 -4.97
CA LEU A 168 -11.46 5.87 -4.30
C LEU A 168 -11.42 5.03 -3.02
N GLY A 169 -11.81 5.63 -1.90
CA GLY A 169 -11.97 4.89 -0.66
C GLY A 169 -13.03 3.80 -0.80
N TYR A 170 -12.94 2.79 0.08
CA TYR A 170 -13.98 1.77 0.21
C TYR A 170 -15.36 2.42 0.46
N GLY A 171 -16.39 1.92 -0.21
CA GLY A 171 -17.77 2.38 -0.08
C GLY A 171 -18.18 3.54 -0.99
N ALA A 172 -17.23 4.16 -1.70
CA ALA A 172 -17.56 5.25 -2.64
C ALA A 172 -18.27 4.75 -3.90
N GLU A 173 -17.86 3.60 -4.42
CA GLU A 173 -18.46 2.91 -5.57
C GLU A 173 -18.48 1.40 -5.27
N PRO A 174 -19.59 0.86 -4.72
CA PRO A 174 -19.64 -0.53 -4.22
C PRO A 174 -19.22 -1.59 -5.21
N ASP A 175 -19.51 -1.41 -6.51
CA ASP A 175 -19.12 -2.35 -7.57
C ASP A 175 -17.59 -2.43 -7.78
N ARG A 176 -16.87 -1.45 -7.29
CA ARG A 176 -15.41 -1.35 -7.39
C ARG A 176 -14.72 -1.65 -6.07
N ASP A 177 -15.48 -1.72 -4.99
CA ASP A 177 -14.93 -2.03 -3.67
C ASP A 177 -14.15 -3.34 -3.68
N LEU A 178 -13.05 -3.33 -2.97
CA LEU A 178 -12.24 -4.50 -2.71
C LEU A 178 -11.79 -4.53 -1.25
N VAL A 179 -11.68 -5.73 -0.75
CA VAL A 179 -11.15 -5.99 0.57
C VAL A 179 -10.18 -7.16 0.49
N GLY A 180 -9.12 -7.11 1.28
CA GLY A 180 -8.14 -8.19 1.32
C GLY A 180 -7.28 -8.15 2.56
N VAL A 181 -6.38 -9.10 2.66
CA VAL A 181 -5.42 -9.18 3.76
C VAL A 181 -3.99 -9.03 3.24
N ILE A 182 -3.17 -8.32 4.01
CA ILE A 182 -1.73 -8.22 3.76
C ILE A 182 -1.03 -9.05 4.83
N GLU A 183 -0.16 -9.93 4.41
CA GLU A 183 0.57 -10.86 5.27
C GLU A 183 2.05 -10.87 4.91
N ARG A 184 2.91 -10.91 5.91
CA ARG A 184 4.33 -11.16 5.69
C ARG A 184 4.55 -12.67 5.57
N ILE A 185 5.20 -13.12 4.50
CA ILE A 185 5.47 -14.54 4.23
C ILE A 185 6.97 -14.89 4.20
N GLY A 186 7.83 -13.88 4.31
CA GLY A 186 9.28 -14.08 4.33
C GLY A 186 10.03 -12.87 4.84
N PRO A 187 11.36 -12.92 4.93
CA PRO A 187 12.19 -11.74 5.03
C PRO A 187 11.97 -10.89 3.77
N PHE A 188 11.59 -9.63 3.93
CA PHE A 188 11.34 -8.72 2.80
C PHE A 188 10.39 -9.26 1.73
N ARG A 189 9.38 -10.03 2.15
CA ARG A 189 8.41 -10.64 1.25
C ARG A 189 7.03 -10.64 1.90
N TRP A 190 6.06 -10.00 1.22
CA TRP A 190 4.67 -9.92 1.65
C TRP A 190 3.75 -10.44 0.54
N ARG A 191 2.52 -10.70 0.89
CA ARG A 191 1.44 -10.94 -0.05
C ARG A 191 0.21 -10.12 0.34
N LEU A 192 -0.49 -9.60 -0.67
CA LEU A 192 -1.85 -9.10 -0.56
C LEU A 192 -2.77 -10.13 -1.19
N VAL A 193 -3.77 -10.57 -0.45
CA VAL A 193 -4.74 -11.59 -0.88
C VAL A 193 -6.11 -10.95 -0.99
N LEU A 194 -6.65 -10.91 -2.20
CA LEU A 194 -7.99 -10.39 -2.50
C LEU A 194 -8.91 -11.58 -2.85
N PRO A 195 -9.86 -11.96 -1.97
CA PRO A 195 -10.85 -12.97 -2.32
C PRO A 195 -11.82 -12.42 -3.38
N TRP A 196 -12.16 -13.25 -4.35
CA TRP A 196 -13.11 -12.87 -5.38
C TRP A 196 -14.51 -12.67 -4.80
N ARG A 197 -15.24 -11.75 -5.39
CA ARG A 197 -16.67 -11.59 -5.14
C ARG A 197 -17.46 -12.59 -6.01
N GLY A 198 -18.61 -13.04 -5.51
CA GLY A 198 -19.48 -13.98 -6.19
C GLY A 198 -19.28 -15.43 -5.75
N GLU A 199 -19.96 -16.35 -6.43
CA GLU A 199 -20.10 -17.75 -5.98
C GLU A 199 -18.87 -18.63 -6.23
N ARG A 200 -17.99 -18.23 -7.16
CA ARG A 200 -16.80 -19.02 -7.48
C ARG A 200 -15.68 -18.75 -6.52
N PRO A 201 -15.13 -19.77 -5.86
CA PRO A 201 -13.98 -19.58 -4.99
C PRO A 201 -12.74 -19.23 -5.82
N GLY A 202 -12.10 -18.12 -5.48
CA GLY A 202 -10.88 -17.69 -6.12
C GLY A 202 -10.23 -16.54 -5.39
N LEU A 203 -8.95 -16.35 -5.68
CA LEU A 203 -8.09 -15.39 -5.03
C LEU A 203 -7.19 -14.71 -6.06
N ASP A 204 -7.08 -13.40 -5.98
CA ASP A 204 -6.00 -12.65 -6.58
C ASP A 204 -4.93 -12.41 -5.50
N ILE A 205 -3.74 -12.97 -5.70
CA ILE A 205 -2.66 -12.96 -4.72
C ILE A 205 -1.50 -12.16 -5.31
N TYR A 206 -1.26 -10.99 -4.74
CA TYR A 206 -0.16 -10.12 -5.13
C TYR A 206 1.04 -10.42 -4.24
N GLU A 207 2.15 -10.82 -4.84
CA GLU A 207 3.44 -10.88 -4.18
C GLU A 207 4.07 -9.50 -4.17
N LEU A 208 4.61 -9.07 -3.03
CA LEU A 208 5.27 -7.79 -2.85
C LEU A 208 6.70 -8.01 -2.36
N THR A 209 7.67 -7.52 -3.11
CA THR A 209 9.08 -7.51 -2.74
C THR A 209 9.61 -6.08 -2.81
N PRO A 210 10.17 -5.51 -1.73
CA PRO A 210 10.69 -4.15 -1.75
C PRO A 210 11.74 -3.96 -2.84
N VAL A 211 11.66 -2.85 -3.55
CA VAL A 211 12.72 -2.42 -4.46
C VAL A 211 13.88 -1.88 -3.61
N PRO A 212 15.12 -2.37 -3.78
CA PRO A 212 16.27 -1.82 -3.07
C PRO A 212 16.41 -0.31 -3.28
N LEU A 213 16.80 0.43 -2.25
CA LEU A 213 16.92 1.90 -2.31
C LEU A 213 17.80 2.37 -3.48
N GLU A 214 18.83 1.62 -3.81
CA GLU A 214 19.77 1.93 -4.89
C GLU A 214 19.12 1.82 -6.29
N GLN A 215 17.97 1.12 -6.37
CA GLN A 215 17.20 0.92 -7.61
C GLN A 215 15.95 1.82 -7.67
N GLN A 216 15.64 2.53 -6.60
CA GLN A 216 14.57 3.52 -6.60
C GLN A 216 15.11 4.74 -7.32
N ALA A 217 14.42 5.20 -8.38
CA ALA A 217 14.76 6.48 -8.98
C ALA A 217 14.73 7.57 -7.89
N ALA A 218 15.77 8.38 -7.82
CA ALA A 218 15.75 9.55 -6.95
C ALA A 218 14.50 10.35 -7.29
N GLU A 219 13.67 10.63 -6.31
CA GLU A 219 12.50 11.49 -6.50
C GLU A 219 12.98 12.81 -7.11
N PRO A 220 12.45 13.25 -8.27
CA PRO A 220 12.88 14.51 -8.83
C PRO A 220 12.69 15.60 -7.78
N PRO A 221 13.65 16.52 -7.62
CA PRO A 221 13.53 17.59 -6.64
C PRO A 221 12.19 18.30 -6.87
N ALA A 222 11.43 18.53 -5.79
CA ALA A 222 10.17 19.25 -5.86
C ALA A 222 10.38 20.53 -6.66
N SER A 223 9.62 20.70 -7.73
CA SER A 223 9.69 21.91 -8.55
C SER A 223 9.50 23.13 -7.64
N PRO A 224 10.39 24.12 -7.67
CA PRO A 224 10.28 25.31 -6.83
C PRO A 224 9.09 26.21 -7.18
N ASP A 225 8.33 25.87 -8.21
CA ASP A 225 7.20 26.65 -8.72
C ASP A 225 5.88 25.84 -8.63
N SER A 226 5.39 25.64 -7.39
CA SER A 226 3.96 25.39 -7.17
C SER A 226 3.44 26.52 -6.32
N PRO A 227 2.50 27.34 -6.87
CA PRO A 227 1.93 28.49 -6.17
C PRO A 227 1.08 28.09 -4.98
#